data_1c6769b8db184ceb42ca28985d548684
#
_entry.id   1c6769b8db184ceb42ca28985d548684
#
_cell.length_a   1.000
_cell.length_b   1.000
_cell.length_c   1.000
_cell.angle_alpha   90.00
_cell.angle_beta   90.00
_cell.angle_gamma   90.00
#
_symmetry.space_group_name_H-M   'P 1'
#
loop_
_entity.id
_entity.type
_entity.pdbx_description
1 polymer ?
#
loop_
_entity_poly.entity_id
_entity_poly.type
_entity_poly.pdbx_seq_one_letter_code
_entity_poly.pdbx_strand_id
1 'polypeptide(L)'
;MITEIDASLLEKIADLTGKPVGAFNIRKDMGCEARQSTEHIAIDPRADGKPGIDIHFKEGTKGETCHIPVIISQTGMSDMVYNDFYVADDCDVTIVAGCGIHNSGCDESRHDGIHTFHIGKNCRVRYTEKHYGEDAKGETGKNIMNPQTIVYLGENSTMQMDTIQIRGIDSTLRDTQFYCEAGSEVVVTERLLTHGAQTAESDMTIQLNGEGAKGRVISRSVAQDTSRQVFHPVMVGNSQCFGHVQCDSIIMGQAHIESIPAITANCPDAQLIHEAAIGKIAGDCLLY
;
A
#
# COMPACT_ATOMS: atom_id res chain seq x y z
N MET A 1 25.08 -3.63 -6.06
CA MET A 1 25.20 -2.93 -7.37
C MET A 1 23.88 -3.14 -8.11
N ILE A 2 23.28 -2.08 -8.59
CA ILE A 2 22.00 -2.11 -9.32
C ILE A 2 22.24 -2.70 -10.72
N THR A 3 21.52 -3.75 -11.07
CA THR A 3 21.51 -4.38 -12.40
C THR A 3 20.47 -3.72 -13.30
N GLU A 4 20.42 -4.10 -14.60
CA GLU A 4 19.38 -3.63 -15.52
C GLU A 4 17.97 -4.08 -15.08
N ILE A 5 17.86 -5.29 -14.53
CA ILE A 5 16.59 -5.81 -13.96
C ILE A 5 16.16 -4.96 -12.79
N ASP A 6 17.06 -4.67 -11.84
CA ASP A 6 16.76 -3.81 -10.70
C ASP A 6 16.32 -2.41 -11.13
N ALA A 7 16.98 -1.82 -12.12
CA ALA A 7 16.61 -0.52 -12.66
C ALA A 7 15.21 -0.53 -13.29
N SER A 8 14.87 -1.60 -14.04
CA SER A 8 13.51 -1.79 -14.58
C SER A 8 12.47 -1.93 -13.47
N LEU A 9 12.78 -2.66 -12.37
CA LEU A 9 11.87 -2.77 -11.23
C LEU A 9 11.69 -1.41 -10.54
N LEU A 10 12.77 -0.66 -10.29
CA LEU A 10 12.71 0.67 -9.66
C LEU A 10 11.82 1.64 -10.46
N GLU A 11 11.89 1.60 -11.79
CA GLU A 11 11.04 2.41 -12.65
C GLU A 11 9.56 2.02 -12.47
N LYS A 12 9.23 0.72 -12.43
CA LYS A 12 7.85 0.22 -12.33
C LYS A 12 7.22 0.48 -10.96
N ILE A 13 7.99 0.33 -9.86
CA ILE A 13 7.46 0.42 -8.49
C ILE A 13 7.57 1.82 -7.88
N ALA A 14 8.49 2.67 -8.35
CA ALA A 14 8.75 3.97 -7.73
C ALA A 14 8.97 5.12 -8.74
N ASP A 15 8.74 4.87 -10.03
CA ASP A 15 8.97 5.81 -11.13
C ASP A 15 10.43 6.36 -11.16
N LEU A 16 11.39 5.53 -10.73
CA LEU A 16 12.80 5.92 -10.62
C LEU A 16 13.61 5.43 -11.83
N THR A 17 14.07 6.37 -12.67
CA THR A 17 14.97 6.10 -13.80
C THR A 17 16.44 6.36 -13.48
N GLY A 18 16.77 6.58 -12.21
CA GLY A 18 18.11 6.87 -11.72
C GLY A 18 18.13 7.03 -10.20
N LYS A 19 19.17 7.69 -9.67
CA LYS A 19 19.25 8.00 -8.24
C LYS A 19 18.12 8.97 -7.86
N PRO A 20 17.30 8.67 -6.84
CA PRO A 20 16.25 9.56 -6.40
C PRO A 20 16.81 10.92 -5.95
N VAL A 21 16.01 11.98 -6.16
CA VAL A 21 16.26 13.29 -5.58
C VAL A 21 15.55 13.38 -4.23
N GLY A 22 16.21 13.92 -3.22
CA GLY A 22 15.66 14.04 -1.87
C GLY A 22 16.05 12.89 -0.96
N ALA A 23 15.18 12.55 0.00
CA ALA A 23 15.40 11.46 0.92
C ALA A 23 15.05 10.11 0.26
N PHE A 24 15.87 9.09 0.49
CA PHE A 24 15.56 7.77 -0.02
C PHE A 24 16.28 6.65 0.74
N ASN A 25 15.70 5.45 0.70
CA ASN A 25 16.33 4.20 1.12
C ASN A 25 15.98 3.11 0.12
N ILE A 26 16.93 2.73 -0.72
CA ILE A 26 16.77 1.62 -1.65
C ILE A 26 17.20 0.35 -0.94
N ARG A 27 16.24 -0.58 -0.76
CA ARG A 27 16.49 -1.91 -0.19
C ARG A 27 16.56 -2.93 -1.32
N LYS A 28 17.59 -3.77 -1.30
CA LYS A 28 17.77 -4.84 -2.27
C LYS A 28 18.18 -6.13 -1.56
N ASP A 29 17.50 -7.24 -1.88
CA ASP A 29 17.84 -8.58 -1.41
C ASP A 29 18.16 -8.60 0.10
N MET A 30 17.24 -8.09 0.94
CA MET A 30 17.33 -7.97 2.40
C MET A 30 18.37 -6.96 2.91
N GLY A 31 19.11 -6.28 2.06
CA GLY A 31 20.13 -5.30 2.40
C GLY A 31 19.77 -3.84 2.05
N CYS A 32 20.46 -2.88 2.65
CA CYS A 32 20.43 -1.49 2.23
C CYS A 32 21.43 -1.28 1.09
N GLU A 33 20.95 -1.06 -0.13
CA GLU A 33 21.82 -0.77 -1.28
C GLU A 33 22.28 0.69 -1.30
N ALA A 34 21.37 1.62 -0.97
CA ALA A 34 21.69 3.04 -0.91
C ALA A 34 20.71 3.78 0.01
N ARG A 35 21.20 4.77 0.74
CA ARG A 35 20.39 5.62 1.62
C ARG A 35 20.88 7.05 1.57
N GLN A 36 19.95 7.99 1.67
CA GLN A 36 20.22 9.42 1.77
C GLN A 36 19.14 10.10 2.60
N SER A 37 19.55 10.85 3.63
CA SER A 37 18.72 11.79 4.35
C SER A 37 18.83 13.18 3.72
N THR A 38 17.87 14.08 4.04
CA THR A 38 17.93 15.51 3.72
C THR A 38 18.07 16.33 5.01
N GLU A 39 18.05 17.65 4.91
CA GLU A 39 18.02 18.51 6.08
C GLU A 39 16.76 18.31 6.92
N HIS A 40 15.63 18.01 6.28
CA HIS A 40 14.32 17.91 6.94
C HIS A 40 13.82 16.46 7.10
N ILE A 41 14.42 15.49 6.41
CA ILE A 41 14.02 14.09 6.48
C ILE A 41 15.22 13.22 6.87
N ALA A 42 15.22 12.65 8.07
CA ALA A 42 16.22 11.72 8.53
C ALA A 42 15.75 10.27 8.29
N ILE A 43 16.63 9.42 7.78
CA ILE A 43 16.38 8.00 7.58
C ILE A 43 17.48 7.22 8.30
N ASP A 44 17.12 6.52 9.36
CA ASP A 44 18.04 5.79 10.22
C ASP A 44 17.68 4.29 10.28
N PRO A 45 18.66 3.41 10.55
CA PRO A 45 18.36 2.04 10.93
C PRO A 45 17.51 2.04 12.20
N ARG A 46 16.63 1.05 12.33
CA ARG A 46 15.80 0.91 13.53
C ARG A 46 16.63 0.76 14.80
N ALA A 47 16.22 1.49 15.84
CA ALA A 47 16.88 1.44 17.13
C ALA A 47 16.67 0.10 17.87
N ASP A 48 15.57 -0.62 17.58
CA ASP A 48 15.23 -1.92 18.17
C ASP A 48 15.97 -3.12 17.54
N GLY A 49 16.78 -2.87 16.50
CA GLY A 49 17.58 -3.88 15.81
C GLY A 49 16.81 -4.78 14.85
N LYS A 50 15.49 -4.58 14.68
CA LYS A 50 14.72 -5.29 13.65
C LYS A 50 15.12 -4.79 12.26
N PRO A 51 15.01 -5.64 11.21
CA PRO A 51 15.21 -5.19 9.83
C PRO A 51 14.25 -4.04 9.47
N GLY A 52 14.78 -2.94 8.94
CA GLY A 52 13.96 -1.79 8.54
C GLY A 52 14.58 -0.46 8.87
N ILE A 53 13.76 0.58 8.88
CA ILE A 53 14.19 1.97 9.05
C ILE A 53 13.17 2.77 9.85
N ASP A 54 13.68 3.77 10.59
CA ASP A 54 12.90 4.85 11.18
C ASP A 54 13.09 6.10 10.31
N ILE A 55 11.99 6.73 9.91
CA ILE A 55 11.97 7.89 9.01
C ILE A 55 11.33 9.04 9.75
N HIS A 56 12.11 10.10 10.00
CA HIS A 56 11.66 11.26 10.74
C HIS A 56 11.56 12.48 9.84
N PHE A 57 10.38 13.07 9.73
CA PHE A 57 10.11 14.33 9.06
C PHE A 57 10.04 15.42 10.13
N LYS A 58 10.88 16.44 10.01
CA LYS A 58 10.88 17.57 10.93
C LYS A 58 9.61 18.40 10.80
N GLU A 59 9.22 19.04 11.89
CA GLU A 59 8.09 19.99 11.92
C GLU A 59 8.17 21.02 10.79
N GLY A 60 7.05 21.25 10.11
CA GLY A 60 6.95 22.20 9.02
C GLY A 60 7.61 21.80 7.71
N THR A 61 8.08 20.54 7.53
CA THR A 61 8.63 20.04 6.26
C THR A 61 7.58 20.12 5.15
N LYS A 62 7.91 20.78 4.03
CA LYS A 62 6.97 20.99 2.92
C LYS A 62 7.60 20.73 1.56
N GLY A 63 6.83 20.04 0.68
CA GLY A 63 7.21 19.81 -0.71
C GLY A 63 8.33 18.80 -0.90
N GLU A 64 8.72 18.07 0.15
CA GLU A 64 9.76 17.05 0.05
C GLU A 64 9.16 15.65 -0.19
N THR A 65 9.95 14.82 -0.90
CA THR A 65 9.60 13.43 -1.19
C THR A 65 10.60 12.48 -0.57
N CYS A 66 10.09 11.40 0.01
CA CYS A 66 10.87 10.27 0.51
C CYS A 66 10.56 9.01 -0.31
N HIS A 67 11.59 8.36 -0.90
CA HIS A 67 11.44 7.13 -1.66
C HIS A 67 11.98 5.93 -0.88
N ILE A 68 11.18 4.87 -0.73
CA ILE A 68 11.58 3.64 -0.02
C ILE A 68 11.27 2.37 -0.84
N PRO A 69 11.83 2.24 -2.06
CA PRO A 69 11.62 1.04 -2.85
C PRO A 69 12.37 -0.17 -2.30
N VAL A 70 11.76 -1.34 -2.46
CA VAL A 70 12.32 -2.64 -2.12
C VAL A 70 12.39 -3.50 -3.39
N ILE A 71 13.52 -4.14 -3.62
CA ILE A 71 13.74 -5.06 -4.74
C ILE A 71 14.17 -6.42 -4.18
N ILE A 72 13.52 -7.47 -4.65
CA ILE A 72 13.98 -8.85 -4.48
C ILE A 72 14.30 -9.37 -5.88
N SER A 73 15.57 -9.69 -6.11
CA SER A 73 16.09 -10.17 -7.39
C SER A 73 16.66 -11.58 -7.36
N GLN A 74 16.62 -12.23 -6.20
CA GLN A 74 17.08 -13.60 -6.00
C GLN A 74 15.90 -14.51 -5.63
N THR A 75 15.88 -15.72 -6.21
CA THR A 75 14.89 -16.75 -5.86
C THR A 75 15.07 -17.24 -4.43
N GLY A 76 13.98 -17.69 -3.78
CA GLY A 76 14.03 -18.26 -2.44
C GLY A 76 14.24 -17.25 -1.30
N MET A 77 14.14 -15.94 -1.57
CA MET A 77 14.31 -14.91 -0.56
C MET A 77 13.00 -14.70 0.23
N SER A 78 13.15 -14.57 1.55
CA SER A 78 12.06 -14.17 2.46
C SER A 78 12.49 -12.94 3.24
N ASP A 79 11.96 -11.78 2.89
CA ASP A 79 12.29 -10.50 3.49
C ASP A 79 11.11 -9.95 4.30
N MET A 80 11.32 -9.75 5.60
CA MET A 80 10.40 -9.05 6.48
C MET A 80 11.04 -7.75 6.94
N VAL A 81 10.33 -6.61 6.77
CA VAL A 81 10.89 -5.29 7.05
C VAL A 81 9.89 -4.39 7.77
N TYR A 82 10.36 -3.64 8.74
CA TYR A 82 9.58 -2.70 9.55
C TYR A 82 10.03 -1.27 9.23
N ASN A 83 9.13 -0.45 8.75
CA ASN A 83 9.41 0.95 8.45
C ASN A 83 8.44 1.83 9.24
N ASP A 84 8.97 2.62 10.17
CA ASP A 84 8.18 3.55 10.96
C ASP A 84 8.41 4.98 10.48
N PHE A 85 7.31 5.68 10.21
CA PHE A 85 7.29 7.05 9.71
C PHE A 85 6.79 7.98 10.81
N TYR A 86 7.64 8.88 11.24
CA TYR A 86 7.33 9.91 12.23
C TYR A 86 7.23 11.27 11.52
N VAL A 87 6.01 11.67 11.20
CA VAL A 87 5.72 12.95 10.55
C VAL A 87 5.31 13.94 11.62
N ALA A 88 6.21 14.89 11.95
CA ALA A 88 5.91 15.93 12.93
C ALA A 88 4.81 16.88 12.43
N ASP A 89 4.37 17.82 13.28
CA ASP A 89 3.26 18.73 12.96
C ASP A 89 3.56 19.62 11.74
N ASP A 90 2.50 20.12 11.11
CA ASP A 90 2.53 21.09 10.01
C ASP A 90 3.30 20.66 8.74
N CYS A 91 3.43 19.36 8.48
CA CYS A 91 4.12 18.81 7.31
C CYS A 91 3.21 18.71 6.06
N ASP A 92 3.80 18.90 4.86
CA ASP A 92 3.19 18.54 3.55
C ASP A 92 4.21 17.74 2.74
N VAL A 93 4.09 16.41 2.72
CA VAL A 93 5.11 15.49 2.23
C VAL A 93 4.54 14.39 1.36
N THR A 94 5.40 13.87 0.48
CA THR A 94 5.09 12.72 -0.37
C THR A 94 6.01 11.55 -0.01
N ILE A 95 5.43 10.37 0.12
CA ILE A 95 6.17 9.13 0.40
C ILE A 95 5.85 8.16 -0.73
N VAL A 96 6.88 7.66 -1.40
CA VAL A 96 6.77 6.70 -2.49
C VAL A 96 7.42 5.40 -2.05
N ALA A 97 6.58 4.42 -1.79
CA ALA A 97 6.98 3.05 -1.51
C ALA A 97 6.73 2.17 -2.75
N GLY A 98 7.38 1.04 -2.79
CA GLY A 98 7.08 0.05 -3.80
C GLY A 98 7.92 -1.19 -3.60
N CYS A 99 7.33 -2.34 -3.91
CA CYS A 99 8.01 -3.62 -3.79
C CYS A 99 8.00 -4.31 -5.14
N GLY A 100 9.19 -4.67 -5.64
CA GLY A 100 9.39 -5.41 -6.88
C GLY A 100 10.06 -6.74 -6.64
N ILE A 101 9.49 -7.82 -7.15
CA ILE A 101 10.09 -9.15 -7.12
C ILE A 101 10.38 -9.60 -8.56
N HIS A 102 11.63 -9.95 -8.83
CA HIS A 102 12.03 -10.70 -10.01
C HIS A 102 12.48 -12.10 -9.57
N ASN A 103 11.62 -13.08 -9.79
CA ASN A 103 11.92 -14.46 -9.42
C ASN A 103 12.37 -15.23 -10.65
N SER A 104 13.66 -15.54 -10.71
CA SER A 104 14.29 -16.26 -11.83
C SER A 104 14.45 -17.77 -11.56
N GLY A 105 13.90 -18.29 -10.45
CA GLY A 105 14.04 -19.67 -10.06
C GLY A 105 12.73 -20.35 -9.70
N CYS A 106 12.84 -21.57 -9.14
CA CYS A 106 11.68 -22.40 -8.79
C CYS A 106 11.21 -22.21 -7.34
N ASP A 107 11.97 -21.50 -6.51
CA ASP A 107 11.63 -21.30 -5.10
C ASP A 107 10.73 -20.07 -4.91
N GLU A 108 9.95 -20.07 -3.83
CA GLU A 108 9.11 -18.95 -3.44
C GLU A 108 9.96 -17.74 -3.02
N SER A 109 9.64 -16.57 -3.55
CA SER A 109 10.20 -15.29 -3.08
C SER A 109 9.10 -14.47 -2.40
N ARG A 110 9.41 -13.93 -1.21
CA ARG A 110 8.42 -13.28 -0.35
C ARG A 110 8.93 -11.96 0.21
N HIS A 111 8.05 -10.97 0.26
CA HIS A 111 8.27 -9.71 0.96
C HIS A 111 7.08 -9.37 1.85
N ASP A 112 7.35 -9.18 3.14
CA ASP A 112 6.39 -8.74 4.15
C ASP A 112 6.82 -7.36 4.66
N GLY A 113 6.24 -6.29 4.11
CA GLY A 113 6.49 -4.91 4.54
C GLY A 113 5.50 -4.48 5.62
N ILE A 114 6.00 -4.06 6.78
CA ILE A 114 5.18 -3.52 7.86
C ILE A 114 5.49 -2.04 7.97
N HIS A 115 4.51 -1.19 7.67
CA HIS A 115 4.63 0.27 7.66
C HIS A 115 3.75 0.87 8.75
N THR A 116 4.35 1.60 9.69
CA THR A 116 3.63 2.31 10.74
C THR A 116 3.81 3.81 10.57
N PHE A 117 2.72 4.54 10.43
CA PHE A 117 2.73 6.01 10.28
C PHE A 117 2.23 6.66 11.57
N HIS A 118 3.06 7.51 12.14
CA HIS A 118 2.73 8.43 13.22
C HIS A 118 2.69 9.84 12.64
N ILE A 119 1.49 10.31 12.30
CA ILE A 119 1.30 11.60 11.65
C ILE A 119 0.79 12.61 12.68
N GLY A 120 1.52 13.70 12.85
CA GLY A 120 1.18 14.80 13.74
C GLY A 120 -0.04 15.61 13.28
N LYS A 121 -0.19 16.83 13.82
CA LYS A 121 -1.33 17.70 13.52
C LYS A 121 -1.10 18.54 12.28
N ASN A 122 -2.18 18.94 11.60
CA ASN A 122 -2.19 19.83 10.44
C ASN A 122 -1.30 19.35 9.28
N CYS A 123 -1.10 18.05 9.15
CA CYS A 123 -0.27 17.45 8.12
C CYS A 123 -1.05 17.14 6.86
N ARG A 124 -0.34 17.14 5.72
CA ARG A 124 -0.81 16.57 4.47
C ARG A 124 0.21 15.54 4.00
N VAL A 125 -0.19 14.26 3.99
CA VAL A 125 0.65 13.15 3.57
C VAL A 125 0.07 12.50 2.33
N ARG A 126 0.89 12.36 1.28
CA ARG A 126 0.57 11.53 0.10
C ARG A 126 1.46 10.31 0.15
N TYR A 127 0.85 9.15 0.16
CA TYR A 127 1.53 7.86 0.17
C TYR A 127 1.12 7.04 -1.04
N THR A 128 2.09 6.63 -1.84
CA THR A 128 1.87 5.73 -2.97
C THR A 128 2.67 4.46 -2.76
N GLU A 129 2.01 3.31 -2.91
CA GLU A 129 2.63 1.99 -2.82
C GLU A 129 2.31 1.18 -4.08
N LYS A 130 3.35 0.74 -4.80
CA LYS A 130 3.20 -0.10 -6.00
C LYS A 130 3.84 -1.47 -5.78
N HIS A 131 3.07 -2.51 -6.06
CA HIS A 131 3.55 -3.89 -6.03
C HIS A 131 3.64 -4.45 -7.46
N TYR A 132 4.77 -5.03 -7.77
CA TYR A 132 5.05 -5.58 -9.09
C TYR A 132 5.86 -6.86 -8.99
N GLY A 133 5.42 -7.90 -9.68
CA GLY A 133 6.18 -9.13 -9.86
C GLY A 133 6.54 -9.33 -11.33
N GLU A 134 7.72 -9.87 -11.57
CA GLU A 134 8.18 -10.26 -12.88
C GLU A 134 8.78 -11.66 -12.81
N ASP A 135 8.15 -12.60 -13.53
CA ASP A 135 8.62 -13.97 -13.59
C ASP A 135 9.53 -14.15 -14.81
N ALA A 136 10.61 -14.90 -14.65
CA ALA A 136 11.36 -15.35 -15.79
C ALA A 136 10.51 -16.36 -16.58
N LYS A 137 10.56 -16.29 -17.91
CA LYS A 137 9.76 -17.19 -18.76
C LYS A 137 10.10 -18.66 -18.48
N GLY A 138 9.09 -19.43 -18.09
CA GLY A 138 9.21 -20.87 -17.83
C GLY A 138 9.56 -21.22 -16.38
N GLU A 139 9.65 -20.27 -15.49
CA GLU A 139 9.90 -20.50 -14.07
C GLU A 139 8.59 -20.76 -13.30
N THR A 140 8.71 -21.53 -12.21
CA THR A 140 7.56 -21.95 -11.39
C THR A 140 7.57 -21.41 -9.98
N GLY A 141 8.57 -20.58 -9.62
CA GLY A 141 8.66 -19.93 -8.33
C GLY A 141 7.51 -18.92 -8.11
N LYS A 142 7.04 -18.79 -6.87
CA LYS A 142 5.94 -17.88 -6.52
C LYS A 142 6.46 -16.56 -5.97
N ASN A 143 5.75 -15.50 -6.31
CA ASN A 143 5.96 -14.15 -5.75
C ASN A 143 4.88 -13.85 -4.72
N ILE A 144 5.27 -13.64 -3.46
CA ILE A 144 4.35 -13.38 -2.36
C ILE A 144 4.64 -12.02 -1.76
N MET A 145 3.58 -11.23 -1.54
CA MET A 145 3.67 -9.92 -0.86
C MET A 145 2.53 -9.77 0.15
N ASN A 146 2.88 -9.64 1.44
CA ASN A 146 1.90 -9.42 2.51
C ASN A 146 2.19 -8.10 3.23
N PRO A 147 1.77 -6.97 2.67
CA PRO A 147 1.98 -5.67 3.29
C PRO A 147 1.02 -5.47 4.46
N GLN A 148 1.54 -4.88 5.53
CA GLN A 148 0.75 -4.38 6.64
C GLN A 148 0.98 -2.88 6.79
N THR A 149 -0.09 -2.11 6.92
CA THR A 149 -0.02 -0.65 7.10
C THR A 149 -0.87 -0.22 8.29
N ILE A 150 -0.26 0.50 9.23
CA ILE A 150 -0.95 1.05 10.40
C ILE A 150 -0.73 2.57 10.38
N VAL A 151 -1.81 3.34 10.47
CA VAL A 151 -1.77 4.81 10.41
C VAL A 151 -2.46 5.42 11.62
N TYR A 152 -1.71 6.18 12.39
CA TYR A 152 -2.22 7.10 13.40
C TYR A 152 -2.24 8.50 12.81
N LEU A 153 -3.42 9.00 12.47
CA LEU A 153 -3.62 10.28 11.77
C LEU A 153 -4.07 11.36 12.76
N GLY A 154 -3.19 12.32 13.04
CA GLY A 154 -3.39 13.39 14.00
C GLY A 154 -4.48 14.39 13.60
N GLU A 155 -4.82 15.27 14.52
CA GLU A 155 -5.88 16.28 14.38
C GLU A 155 -5.68 17.15 13.14
N ASN A 156 -6.75 17.41 12.39
CA ASN A 156 -6.78 18.25 11.18
C ASN A 156 -5.79 17.82 10.08
N SER A 157 -5.30 16.59 10.13
CA SER A 157 -4.36 16.05 9.14
C SER A 157 -5.08 15.29 8.04
N THR A 158 -4.48 15.26 6.86
CA THR A 158 -5.00 14.54 5.71
C THR A 158 -4.00 13.50 5.23
N MET A 159 -4.47 12.30 4.90
CA MET A 159 -3.67 11.30 4.22
C MET A 159 -4.38 10.80 2.97
N GLN A 160 -3.69 10.87 1.85
CA GLN A 160 -4.08 10.20 0.62
C GLN A 160 -3.18 8.98 0.43
N MET A 161 -3.77 7.79 0.38
CA MET A 161 -3.05 6.53 0.16
C MET A 161 -3.50 5.90 -1.15
N ASP A 162 -2.57 5.71 -2.07
CA ASP A 162 -2.79 5.03 -3.34
C ASP A 162 -2.02 3.71 -3.36
N THR A 163 -2.72 2.57 -3.47
CA THR A 163 -2.12 1.24 -3.59
C THR A 163 -2.41 0.64 -4.96
N ILE A 164 -1.38 0.11 -5.60
CA ILE A 164 -1.46 -0.41 -6.97
C ILE A 164 -0.78 -1.78 -7.04
N GLN A 165 -1.52 -2.81 -7.43
CA GLN A 165 -0.98 -4.16 -7.68
C GLN A 165 -1.63 -4.71 -8.94
N ILE A 166 -0.90 -4.76 -10.04
CA ILE A 166 -1.48 -5.09 -11.36
C ILE A 166 -0.78 -6.24 -12.08
N ARG A 167 0.31 -6.79 -11.54
CA ARG A 167 1.04 -7.87 -12.24
C ARG A 167 1.94 -8.67 -11.32
N GLY A 168 1.99 -9.98 -11.57
CA GLY A 168 3.07 -10.89 -11.20
C GLY A 168 3.18 -11.21 -9.72
N ILE A 169 2.16 -10.96 -8.91
CA ILE A 169 2.09 -11.37 -7.51
C ILE A 169 1.10 -12.53 -7.40
N ASP A 170 1.59 -13.70 -6.99
CA ASP A 170 0.80 -14.92 -6.93
C ASP A 170 -0.12 -14.96 -5.72
N SER A 171 0.34 -14.41 -4.59
CA SER A 171 -0.46 -14.34 -3.37
C SER A 171 -0.19 -13.05 -2.61
N THR A 172 -1.28 -12.42 -2.14
CA THR A 172 -1.22 -11.22 -1.29
C THR A 172 -2.21 -11.37 -0.14
N LEU A 173 -1.73 -11.09 1.08
CA LEU A 173 -2.54 -10.83 2.27
C LEU A 173 -2.20 -9.41 2.75
N ARG A 174 -3.08 -8.46 2.50
CA ARG A 174 -2.92 -7.05 2.90
C ARG A 174 -3.74 -6.78 4.16
N ASP A 175 -3.13 -6.12 5.16
CA ASP A 175 -3.83 -5.60 6.33
C ASP A 175 -3.55 -4.09 6.45
N THR A 176 -4.62 -3.27 6.47
CA THR A 176 -4.51 -1.81 6.54
C THR A 176 -5.41 -1.27 7.64
N GLN A 177 -4.85 -0.48 8.55
CA GLN A 177 -5.57 0.06 9.69
C GLN A 177 -5.34 1.56 9.84
N PHE A 178 -6.42 2.34 9.98
CA PHE A 178 -6.37 3.78 10.23
C PHE A 178 -7.06 4.14 11.54
N TYR A 179 -6.42 5.02 12.30
CA TYR A 179 -6.95 5.63 13.51
C TYR A 179 -6.98 7.15 13.28
N CYS A 180 -8.18 7.70 13.08
CA CYS A 180 -8.40 9.07 12.61
C CYS A 180 -8.88 9.97 13.75
N GLU A 181 -8.08 10.98 14.11
CA GLU A 181 -8.38 11.95 15.14
C GLU A 181 -9.30 13.09 14.63
N ALA A 182 -9.64 14.05 15.50
CA ALA A 182 -10.59 15.12 15.19
C ALA A 182 -10.20 15.94 13.96
N GLY A 183 -11.17 16.17 13.07
CA GLY A 183 -10.98 16.93 11.84
C GLY A 183 -10.07 16.31 10.79
N SER A 184 -9.58 15.09 11.04
CA SER A 184 -8.71 14.40 10.08
C SER A 184 -9.49 13.82 8.90
N GLU A 185 -8.79 13.63 7.78
CA GLU A 185 -9.36 13.05 6.56
C GLU A 185 -8.42 12.02 5.95
N VAL A 186 -8.94 10.82 5.69
CA VAL A 186 -8.22 9.79 4.94
C VAL A 186 -8.98 9.42 3.67
N VAL A 187 -8.22 9.34 2.55
CA VAL A 187 -8.71 8.81 1.28
C VAL A 187 -7.80 7.69 0.84
N VAL A 188 -8.36 6.48 0.74
CA VAL A 188 -7.63 5.30 0.23
C VAL A 188 -8.16 4.95 -1.15
N THR A 189 -7.26 4.84 -2.13
CA THR A 189 -7.56 4.32 -3.46
C THR A 189 -6.78 3.05 -3.69
N GLU A 190 -7.46 1.92 -3.85
CA GLU A 190 -6.86 0.64 -4.18
C GLU A 190 -7.15 0.27 -5.64
N ARG A 191 -6.11 -0.16 -6.37
CA ARG A 191 -6.22 -0.70 -7.73
C ARG A 191 -5.57 -2.07 -7.76
N LEU A 192 -6.40 -3.09 -7.98
CA LEU A 192 -5.98 -4.48 -7.93
C LEU A 192 -6.36 -5.22 -9.22
N LEU A 193 -5.39 -5.88 -9.83
CA LEU A 193 -5.65 -6.82 -10.91
C LEU A 193 -5.01 -8.18 -10.56
N THR A 194 -5.80 -9.24 -10.68
CA THR A 194 -5.34 -10.62 -10.57
C THR A 194 -5.69 -11.41 -11.82
N HIS A 195 -4.84 -12.36 -12.20
CA HIS A 195 -5.04 -13.22 -13.35
C HIS A 195 -4.48 -14.63 -13.10
N GLY A 196 -4.71 -15.57 -14.01
CA GLY A 196 -4.27 -16.95 -13.82
C GLY A 196 -4.89 -17.57 -12.57
N ALA A 197 -4.05 -18.08 -11.66
CA ALA A 197 -4.46 -18.67 -10.38
C ALA A 197 -4.07 -17.79 -9.17
N GLN A 198 -3.82 -16.52 -9.38
CA GLN A 198 -3.43 -15.57 -8.34
C GLN A 198 -4.53 -15.38 -7.29
N THR A 199 -4.11 -15.11 -6.06
CA THR A 199 -5.01 -14.82 -4.93
C THR A 199 -4.64 -13.50 -4.28
N ALA A 200 -5.64 -12.70 -3.92
CA ALA A 200 -5.45 -11.47 -3.16
C ALA A 200 -6.56 -11.33 -2.11
N GLU A 201 -6.16 -11.12 -0.88
CA GLU A 201 -7.03 -10.80 0.24
C GLU A 201 -6.59 -9.46 0.83
N SER A 202 -7.55 -8.55 1.01
CA SER A 202 -7.29 -7.21 1.55
C SER A 202 -8.28 -6.94 2.67
N ASP A 203 -7.75 -6.83 3.88
CA ASP A 203 -8.45 -6.37 5.08
C ASP A 203 -8.13 -4.89 5.28
N MET A 204 -9.17 -4.08 5.49
CA MET A 204 -9.01 -2.65 5.75
C MET A 204 -9.94 -2.19 6.83
N THR A 205 -9.41 -1.56 7.88
CA THR A 205 -10.21 -0.98 8.95
C THR A 205 -9.91 0.51 9.09
N ILE A 206 -10.95 1.35 9.03
CA ILE A 206 -10.83 2.79 9.29
C ILE A 206 -11.68 3.12 10.52
N GLN A 207 -11.02 3.58 11.58
CA GLN A 207 -11.65 4.04 12.81
C GLN A 207 -11.69 5.57 12.83
N LEU A 208 -12.89 6.14 12.74
CA LEU A 208 -13.15 7.58 12.80
C LEU A 208 -13.43 7.96 14.26
N ASN A 209 -12.35 8.25 15.01
CA ASN A 209 -12.39 8.43 16.45
C ASN A 209 -12.76 9.86 16.87
N GLY A 210 -12.25 10.85 16.14
CA GLY A 210 -12.43 12.25 16.49
C GLY A 210 -13.62 12.91 15.81
N GLU A 211 -14.15 13.99 16.41
CA GLU A 211 -15.23 14.78 15.84
C GLU A 211 -14.82 15.40 14.50
N GLY A 212 -15.67 15.28 13.49
CA GLY A 212 -15.42 15.77 12.14
C GLY A 212 -14.45 14.92 11.32
N ALA A 213 -14.00 13.77 11.83
CA ALA A 213 -13.17 12.85 11.09
C ALA A 213 -13.87 12.32 9.82
N LYS A 214 -13.11 12.15 8.73
CA LYS A 214 -13.63 11.66 7.45
C LYS A 214 -12.80 10.51 6.91
N GLY A 215 -13.48 9.48 6.42
CA GLY A 215 -12.84 8.33 5.77
C GLY A 215 -13.49 8.00 4.44
N ARG A 216 -12.66 7.82 3.40
CA ARG A 216 -13.14 7.37 2.09
C ARG A 216 -12.27 6.24 1.56
N VAL A 217 -12.92 5.14 1.17
CA VAL A 217 -12.26 4.02 0.49
C VAL A 217 -12.85 3.89 -0.91
N ILE A 218 -11.97 3.81 -1.92
CA ILE A 218 -12.31 3.56 -3.31
C ILE A 218 -11.49 2.36 -3.78
N SER A 219 -12.09 1.17 -3.79
CA SER A 219 -11.45 -0.04 -4.30
C SER A 219 -11.96 -0.33 -5.71
N ARG A 220 -11.04 -0.46 -6.65
CA ARG A 220 -11.30 -0.84 -8.03
C ARG A 220 -10.49 -2.06 -8.39
N SER A 221 -11.16 -3.14 -8.72
CA SER A 221 -10.47 -4.40 -8.99
C SER A 221 -10.96 -5.11 -10.24
N VAL A 222 -10.06 -5.88 -10.83
CA VAL A 222 -10.33 -6.78 -11.95
C VAL A 222 -9.77 -8.15 -11.63
N ALA A 223 -10.59 -9.19 -11.72
CA ALA A 223 -10.13 -10.57 -11.60
C ALA A 223 -10.37 -11.33 -12.91
N GLN A 224 -9.34 -12.04 -13.40
CA GLN A 224 -9.35 -12.74 -14.66
C GLN A 224 -9.02 -14.25 -14.47
N ASP A 225 -9.35 -15.04 -15.47
CA ASP A 225 -9.07 -16.47 -15.55
C ASP A 225 -9.73 -17.28 -14.41
N THR A 226 -8.94 -17.80 -13.46
CA THR A 226 -9.38 -18.53 -12.25
C THR A 226 -8.94 -17.85 -10.96
N SER A 227 -8.49 -16.60 -11.04
CA SER A 227 -7.98 -15.86 -9.89
C SER A 227 -9.08 -15.56 -8.87
N ARG A 228 -8.65 -15.31 -7.63
CA ARG A 228 -9.56 -15.02 -6.52
C ARG A 228 -9.16 -13.73 -5.81
N GLN A 229 -10.16 -12.90 -5.51
CA GLN A 229 -10.01 -11.71 -4.68
C GLN A 229 -11.04 -11.72 -3.54
N VAL A 230 -10.61 -11.29 -2.36
CA VAL A 230 -11.48 -11.05 -1.20
C VAL A 230 -11.14 -9.68 -0.63
N PHE A 231 -12.15 -8.84 -0.40
CA PHE A 231 -11.98 -7.51 0.17
C PHE A 231 -12.92 -7.30 1.36
N HIS A 232 -12.37 -7.01 2.54
CA HIS A 232 -13.08 -6.79 3.79
C HIS A 232 -12.86 -5.36 4.30
N PRO A 233 -13.51 -4.35 3.75
CA PRO A 233 -13.44 -2.99 4.28
C PRO A 233 -14.37 -2.83 5.47
N VAL A 234 -13.84 -2.30 6.58
CA VAL A 234 -14.56 -2.00 7.80
C VAL A 234 -14.46 -0.51 8.10
N MET A 235 -15.59 0.18 8.22
CA MET A 235 -15.67 1.59 8.60
C MET A 235 -16.35 1.70 9.96
N VAL A 236 -15.65 2.29 10.94
CA VAL A 236 -16.14 2.45 12.31
C VAL A 236 -16.25 3.93 12.65
N GLY A 237 -17.46 4.40 12.91
CA GLY A 237 -17.75 5.79 13.34
C GLY A 237 -17.90 5.85 14.85
N ASN A 238 -16.88 6.34 15.58
CA ASN A 238 -16.85 6.49 17.03
C ASN A 238 -17.28 7.88 17.52
N SER A 239 -17.47 8.82 16.60
CA SER A 239 -17.83 10.22 16.85
C SER A 239 -18.80 10.74 15.79
N GLN A 240 -19.16 12.02 15.83
CA GLN A 240 -19.80 12.71 14.71
C GLN A 240 -18.77 12.75 13.55
N CYS A 241 -18.95 11.92 12.55
CA CYS A 241 -17.98 11.65 11.50
C CYS A 241 -18.67 11.30 10.20
N PHE A 242 -17.90 11.23 9.10
CA PHE A 242 -18.39 10.79 7.80
C PHE A 242 -17.48 9.68 7.23
N GLY A 243 -18.07 8.56 6.83
CA GLY A 243 -17.37 7.43 6.21
C GLY A 243 -18.07 6.96 4.93
N HIS A 244 -17.28 6.71 3.88
CA HIS A 244 -17.77 6.20 2.60
C HIS A 244 -16.86 5.08 2.08
N VAL A 245 -17.43 3.91 1.81
CA VAL A 245 -16.74 2.78 1.18
C VAL A 245 -17.38 2.50 -0.17
N GLN A 246 -16.57 2.54 -1.23
CA GLN A 246 -16.98 2.24 -2.60
C GLN A 246 -16.12 1.09 -3.15
N CYS A 247 -16.78 0.00 -3.59
CA CYS A 247 -16.12 -1.19 -4.14
C CYS A 247 -16.66 -1.47 -5.54
N ASP A 248 -15.84 -1.20 -6.56
CA ASP A 248 -16.18 -1.44 -7.97
C ASP A 248 -15.28 -2.54 -8.53
N SER A 249 -15.86 -3.65 -8.98
CA SER A 249 -15.10 -4.82 -9.41
C SER A 249 -15.61 -5.39 -10.73
N ILE A 250 -14.70 -5.96 -11.52
CA ILE A 250 -15.00 -6.63 -12.77
C ILE A 250 -14.47 -8.07 -12.73
N ILE A 251 -15.34 -9.03 -12.99
CA ILE A 251 -15.00 -10.45 -13.11
C ILE A 251 -14.93 -10.83 -14.58
N MET A 252 -13.86 -11.52 -14.98
CA MET A 252 -13.65 -12.08 -16.31
C MET A 252 -13.33 -13.57 -16.21
N GLY A 253 -13.88 -14.37 -17.12
CA GLY A 253 -13.65 -15.81 -17.14
C GLY A 253 -14.31 -16.53 -15.95
N GLN A 254 -13.52 -17.37 -15.25
CA GLN A 254 -13.92 -18.16 -14.09
C GLN A 254 -13.43 -17.56 -12.77
N ALA A 255 -12.96 -16.32 -12.79
CA ALA A 255 -12.47 -15.65 -11.61
C ALA A 255 -13.58 -15.42 -10.58
N HIS A 256 -13.17 -15.20 -9.32
CA HIS A 256 -14.06 -15.00 -8.20
C HIS A 256 -13.66 -13.76 -7.40
N ILE A 257 -14.64 -12.89 -7.10
CA ILE A 257 -14.47 -11.72 -6.24
C ILE A 257 -15.54 -11.77 -5.16
N GLU A 258 -15.11 -11.60 -3.91
CA GLU A 258 -15.95 -11.38 -2.77
C GLU A 258 -15.65 -9.97 -2.20
N SER A 259 -16.68 -9.16 -1.99
CA SER A 259 -16.57 -7.92 -1.23
C SER A 259 -17.50 -8.01 -0.03
N ILE A 260 -16.93 -7.92 1.18
CA ILE A 260 -17.65 -8.12 2.45
C ILE A 260 -17.49 -6.86 3.31
N PRO A 261 -18.11 -5.75 2.92
CA PRO A 261 -18.00 -4.51 3.67
C PRO A 261 -18.78 -4.55 4.97
N ALA A 262 -18.23 -3.90 6.00
CA ALA A 262 -18.90 -3.70 7.26
C ALA A 262 -18.85 -2.23 7.67
N ILE A 263 -19.97 -1.71 8.18
CA ILE A 263 -20.06 -0.39 8.79
C ILE A 263 -20.61 -0.50 10.21
N THR A 264 -19.95 0.20 11.15
CA THR A 264 -20.36 0.23 12.56
C THR A 264 -20.45 1.67 13.04
N ALA A 265 -21.65 2.13 13.37
CA ALA A 265 -21.90 3.46 13.93
C ALA A 265 -22.05 3.35 15.45
N ASN A 266 -20.97 3.67 16.18
CA ASN A 266 -20.99 3.71 17.66
C ASN A 266 -21.52 5.07 18.18
N CYS A 267 -21.57 6.10 17.34
CA CYS A 267 -22.12 7.41 17.61
C CYS A 267 -23.39 7.64 16.78
N PRO A 268 -24.50 8.16 17.35
CA PRO A 268 -25.73 8.41 16.62
C PRO A 268 -25.57 9.41 15.46
N ASP A 269 -24.60 10.32 15.54
CA ASP A 269 -24.31 11.33 14.53
C ASP A 269 -23.29 10.88 13.49
N ALA A 270 -22.82 9.62 13.54
CA ALA A 270 -21.95 9.04 12.53
C ALA A 270 -22.75 8.79 11.24
N GLN A 271 -22.23 9.32 10.11
CA GLN A 271 -22.81 9.13 8.78
C GLN A 271 -21.91 8.19 7.99
N LEU A 272 -22.32 6.94 7.84
CA LEU A 272 -21.55 5.91 7.16
C LEU A 272 -22.32 5.37 5.96
N ILE A 273 -21.65 5.33 4.81
CA ILE A 273 -22.22 4.91 3.52
C ILE A 273 -21.36 3.80 2.95
N HIS A 274 -22.00 2.82 2.34
CA HIS A 274 -21.33 1.76 1.60
C HIS A 274 -22.03 1.56 0.24
N GLU A 275 -21.20 1.41 -0.80
CA GLU A 275 -21.61 1.10 -2.17
C GLU A 275 -20.76 -0.02 -2.74
N ALA A 276 -21.35 -0.96 -3.45
CA ALA A 276 -20.61 -2.02 -4.15
C ALA A 276 -21.24 -2.33 -5.49
N ALA A 277 -20.41 -2.49 -6.51
CA ALA A 277 -20.81 -2.96 -7.83
C ALA A 277 -19.84 -4.04 -8.31
N ILE A 278 -20.38 -5.21 -8.69
CA ILE A 278 -19.61 -6.28 -9.30
C ILE A 278 -20.21 -6.58 -10.66
N GLY A 279 -19.45 -6.26 -11.72
CA GLY A 279 -19.79 -6.58 -13.10
C GLY A 279 -19.10 -7.88 -13.56
N LYS A 280 -19.79 -8.68 -14.39
CA LYS A 280 -19.20 -9.85 -15.06
C LYS A 280 -19.17 -9.62 -16.56
N ILE A 281 -17.98 -9.75 -17.16
CA ILE A 281 -17.80 -9.66 -18.62
C ILE A 281 -17.69 -11.09 -19.17
N ALA A 282 -18.62 -11.48 -20.05
CA ALA A 282 -18.50 -12.72 -20.80
C ALA A 282 -17.42 -12.57 -21.88
N GLY A 283 -16.60 -13.62 -22.07
CA GLY A 283 -15.41 -13.58 -22.92
C GLY A 283 -15.63 -13.14 -24.38
N ASP A 284 -16.85 -13.26 -24.90
CA ASP A 284 -17.21 -12.89 -26.27
C ASP A 284 -17.53 -11.38 -26.45
N CYS A 285 -17.59 -10.61 -25.37
CA CYS A 285 -17.90 -9.17 -25.41
C CYS A 285 -16.67 -8.26 -25.68
N LEU A 286 -15.46 -8.79 -25.72
CA LEU A 286 -14.23 -8.01 -25.90
C LEU A 286 -13.73 -7.96 -27.36
N LEU A 287 -14.53 -8.40 -28.33
CA LEU A 287 -14.15 -8.47 -29.76
C LEU A 287 -14.72 -7.31 -30.62
N TYR A 288 -15.12 -6.18 -30.02
CA TYR A 288 -15.60 -5.03 -30.77
C TYR A 288 -14.97 -3.73 -30.30
#